data_c6bb028ccd85f7ded64333588999ffd2
#
_entry.id   c6bb028ccd85f7ded64333588999ffd2
#
_cell.length_a   1.000
_cell.length_b   1.000
_cell.length_c   1.000
_cell.angle_alpha   90.00
_cell.angle_beta   90.00
_cell.angle_gamma   90.00
#
_symmetry.space_group_name_H-M   'P 1'
#
loop_
_entity.id
_entity.type
_entity.pdbx_description
1 polymer ?
#
loop_
_entity_poly.entity_id
_entity_poly.type
_entity_poly.pdbx_seq_one_letter_code
_entity_poly.pdbx_strand_id
1 'polypeptide(L)'
;VIESRGLGDVYKRQTYPSTHGVFESNVREVCKIVHDHGGLVYIDGANLNALVGIAKPGEFGGDVSHLNLHKTFCIPHGGGGPGVGPIGVVEKLKDFMPSHHKNIQNVGPVSSTDFGSASILPISWMYIAMMGSAGLKLATMTAILSANYVAKRLSGHYQICLLYTSPSPRDSMT
;
A
#
# COMPACT_ATOMS: atom_id res chain seq x y z
N VAL A 1 -10.56 -4.62 -9.05
CA VAL A 1 -10.50 -5.45 -10.26
C VAL A 1 -9.84 -6.77 -9.90
N ILE A 2 -10.58 -7.87 -10.04
CA ILE A 2 -10.06 -9.22 -9.82
C ILE A 2 -9.50 -9.69 -11.15
N GLU A 3 -8.18 -9.67 -11.32
CA GLU A 3 -7.55 -10.40 -12.41
C GLU A 3 -7.25 -11.82 -11.94
N SER A 4 -8.07 -12.78 -12.32
CA SER A 4 -7.75 -14.20 -12.25
C SER A 4 -7.27 -14.63 -13.63
N ARG A 5 -5.98 -14.95 -13.76
CA ARG A 5 -5.45 -15.60 -14.96
C ARG A 5 -5.24 -17.08 -14.63
N GLY A 6 -6.16 -17.90 -15.10
CA GLY A 6 -5.98 -19.33 -15.27
C GLY A 6 -5.90 -20.20 -14.00
N LEU A 7 -6.15 -21.49 -14.17
CA LEU A 7 -5.92 -22.56 -13.20
C LEU A 7 -4.41 -22.66 -12.92
N GLY A 8 -3.96 -22.05 -11.82
CA GLY A 8 -2.55 -22.13 -11.42
C GLY A 8 -2.00 -20.90 -10.68
N ASP A 9 -2.76 -19.81 -10.56
CA ASP A 9 -2.31 -18.67 -9.80
C ASP A 9 -2.36 -18.98 -8.30
N VAL A 10 -1.18 -19.10 -7.68
CA VAL A 10 -1.04 -19.33 -6.24
C VAL A 10 -1.14 -18.06 -5.41
N TYR A 11 -1.43 -16.91 -6.02
CA TYR A 11 -1.59 -15.63 -5.31
C TYR A 11 -2.72 -14.78 -5.89
N LYS A 12 -3.28 -13.93 -5.02
CA LYS A 12 -4.24 -12.87 -5.35
C LYS A 12 -3.57 -11.51 -5.20
N ARG A 13 -3.54 -10.70 -6.25
CA ARG A 13 -3.15 -9.29 -6.15
C ARG A 13 -4.39 -8.42 -5.91
N GLN A 14 -4.35 -7.62 -4.85
CA GLN A 14 -5.41 -6.70 -4.46
C GLN A 14 -4.86 -5.29 -4.32
N THR A 15 -5.39 -4.32 -5.06
CA THR A 15 -5.12 -2.90 -4.84
C THR A 15 -6.01 -2.41 -3.70
N TYR A 16 -5.40 -1.83 -2.64
CA TYR A 16 -6.13 -1.34 -1.48
C TYR A 16 -5.50 -0.05 -0.92
N PRO A 17 -6.27 1.04 -0.78
CA PRO A 17 -7.62 1.21 -1.34
C PRO A 17 -7.63 1.06 -2.86
N SER A 18 -8.81 0.87 -3.47
CA SER A 18 -8.91 0.67 -4.91
C SER A 18 -8.40 1.89 -5.69
N THR A 19 -8.11 1.71 -6.99
CA THR A 19 -7.69 2.80 -7.88
C THR A 19 -8.71 3.96 -7.90
N HIS A 20 -9.97 3.67 -7.66
CA HIS A 20 -11.04 4.67 -7.57
C HIS A 20 -11.21 5.28 -6.17
N GLY A 21 -10.34 4.94 -5.22
CA GLY A 21 -10.41 5.41 -3.84
C GLY A 21 -11.55 4.78 -3.01
N VAL A 22 -12.11 3.66 -3.46
CA VAL A 22 -13.19 2.97 -2.76
C VAL A 22 -12.62 2.17 -1.58
N PHE A 23 -13.26 2.28 -0.44
CA PHE A 23 -13.00 1.45 0.72
C PHE A 23 -13.65 0.07 0.53
N GLU A 24 -12.84 -0.97 0.65
CA GLU A 24 -13.28 -2.37 0.52
C GLU A 24 -13.49 -2.97 1.92
N SER A 25 -14.73 -2.94 2.42
CA SER A 25 -15.08 -3.46 3.75
C SER A 25 -14.77 -4.94 3.91
N ASN A 26 -14.85 -5.71 2.83
CA ASN A 26 -14.70 -7.17 2.83
C ASN A 26 -13.26 -7.64 2.55
N VAL A 27 -12.26 -6.72 2.58
CA VAL A 27 -10.87 -7.09 2.25
C VAL A 27 -10.35 -8.24 3.12
N ARG A 28 -10.69 -8.28 4.40
CA ARG A 28 -10.29 -9.35 5.33
C ARG A 28 -10.90 -10.70 4.95
N GLU A 29 -12.17 -10.72 4.56
CA GLU A 29 -12.86 -11.92 4.12
C GLU A 29 -12.27 -12.44 2.81
N VAL A 30 -11.98 -11.57 1.86
CA VAL A 30 -11.30 -11.92 0.61
C VAL A 30 -9.93 -12.55 0.89
N CYS A 31 -9.12 -11.93 1.76
CA CYS A 31 -7.83 -12.48 2.16
C CYS A 31 -7.98 -13.86 2.79
N LYS A 32 -8.96 -14.01 3.70
CA LYS A 32 -9.24 -15.29 4.37
C LYS A 32 -9.60 -16.39 3.36
N ILE A 33 -10.49 -16.11 2.42
CA ILE A 33 -10.89 -17.08 1.39
C ILE A 33 -9.66 -17.55 0.59
N VAL A 34 -8.78 -16.63 0.19
CA VAL A 34 -7.55 -16.98 -0.53
C VAL A 34 -6.65 -17.87 0.31
N HIS A 35 -6.46 -17.55 1.60
CA HIS A 35 -5.65 -18.34 2.52
C HIS A 35 -6.25 -19.72 2.80
N ASP A 36 -7.55 -19.83 2.96
CA ASP A 36 -8.26 -21.09 3.18
C ASP A 36 -8.06 -22.07 1.99
N HIS A 37 -7.75 -21.54 0.80
CA HIS A 37 -7.44 -22.33 -0.39
C HIS A 37 -5.93 -22.45 -0.66
N GLY A 38 -5.08 -22.11 0.31
CA GLY A 38 -3.62 -22.25 0.21
C GLY A 38 -2.94 -21.16 -0.63
N GLY A 39 -3.65 -20.13 -1.04
CA GLY A 39 -3.10 -19.01 -1.80
C GLY A 39 -2.42 -17.96 -0.93
N LEU A 40 -1.74 -17.02 -1.58
CA LEU A 40 -1.12 -15.85 -0.98
C LEU A 40 -1.80 -14.56 -1.45
N VAL A 41 -1.73 -13.52 -0.63
CA VAL A 41 -2.31 -12.22 -0.96
C VAL A 41 -1.22 -11.17 -1.12
N TYR A 42 -1.10 -10.62 -2.32
CA TYR A 42 -0.27 -9.46 -2.62
C TYR A 42 -1.12 -8.20 -2.54
N ILE A 43 -0.80 -7.31 -1.62
CA ILE A 43 -1.44 -6.01 -1.50
C ILE A 43 -0.65 -4.97 -2.30
N ASP A 44 -1.28 -4.42 -3.31
CA ASP A 44 -0.76 -3.23 -3.99
C ASP A 44 -1.00 -2.01 -3.09
N GLY A 45 -0.01 -1.74 -2.24
CA GLY A 45 0.03 -0.60 -1.33
C GLY A 45 0.74 0.60 -1.93
N ALA A 46 0.68 0.77 -3.26
CA ALA A 46 1.37 1.87 -3.94
C ALA A 46 1.01 3.25 -3.36
N ASN A 47 -0.21 3.43 -2.93
CA ASN A 47 -0.67 4.66 -2.27
C ASN A 47 -1.19 4.35 -0.87
N LEU A 48 -0.49 4.82 0.15
CA LEU A 48 -0.87 4.66 1.56
C LEU A 48 -1.44 5.95 2.17
N ASN A 49 -1.77 6.97 1.39
CA ASN A 49 -2.22 8.27 1.93
C ASN A 49 -3.47 8.16 2.82
N ALA A 50 -4.31 7.16 2.61
CA ALA A 50 -5.49 6.89 3.41
C ALA A 50 -5.28 5.77 4.47
N LEU A 51 -4.08 5.21 4.59
CA LEU A 51 -3.82 4.03 5.42
C LEU A 51 -2.82 4.26 6.56
N VAL A 52 -1.83 5.16 6.39
CA VAL A 52 -0.75 5.33 7.37
C VAL A 52 -1.31 5.69 8.75
N GLY A 53 -0.99 4.86 9.74
CA GLY A 53 -1.45 5.02 11.11
C GLY A 53 -2.92 4.64 11.37
N ILE A 54 -3.64 4.17 10.34
CA ILE A 54 -5.06 3.75 10.43
C ILE A 54 -5.21 2.27 10.13
N ALA A 55 -4.61 1.78 9.05
CA ALA A 55 -4.70 0.38 8.65
C ALA A 55 -3.32 -0.18 8.28
N LYS A 56 -3.11 -1.46 8.58
CA LYS A 56 -1.85 -2.16 8.33
C LYS A 56 -2.12 -3.36 7.40
N PRO A 57 -1.51 -3.40 6.21
CA PRO A 57 -1.72 -4.48 5.25
C PRO A 57 -1.56 -5.89 5.83
N GLY A 58 -0.56 -6.11 6.69
CA GLY A 58 -0.37 -7.41 7.34
C GLY A 58 -1.48 -7.79 8.32
N GLU A 59 -2.16 -6.83 8.94
CA GLU A 59 -3.23 -7.11 9.91
C GLU A 59 -4.57 -7.46 9.25
N PHE A 60 -4.78 -7.07 8.00
CA PHE A 60 -5.99 -7.48 7.28
C PHE A 60 -5.77 -8.65 6.30
N GLY A 61 -4.59 -9.25 6.30
CA GLY A 61 -4.33 -10.51 5.61
C GLY A 61 -3.41 -10.39 4.39
N GLY A 62 -2.69 -9.28 4.21
CA GLY A 62 -1.67 -9.19 3.16
C GLY A 62 -0.43 -9.99 3.51
N ASP A 63 0.03 -10.85 2.61
CA ASP A 63 1.29 -11.59 2.74
C ASP A 63 2.48 -10.78 2.20
N VAL A 64 2.26 -10.00 1.16
CA VAL A 64 3.23 -9.09 0.56
C VAL A 64 2.58 -7.75 0.31
N SER A 65 3.29 -6.66 0.57
CA SER A 65 2.87 -5.31 0.18
C SER A 65 4.04 -4.51 -0.36
N HIS A 66 3.86 -3.80 -1.47
CA HIS A 66 4.84 -2.83 -1.95
C HIS A 66 4.38 -1.40 -1.67
N LEU A 67 5.35 -0.48 -1.63
CA LEU A 67 5.13 0.93 -1.33
C LEU A 67 5.74 1.80 -2.41
N ASN A 68 5.02 2.85 -2.80
CA ASN A 68 5.58 3.90 -3.64
C ASN A 68 5.94 5.12 -2.78
N LEU A 69 7.23 5.27 -2.49
CA LEU A 69 7.71 6.36 -1.64
C LEU A 69 7.40 7.74 -2.21
N HIS A 70 7.32 7.87 -3.54
CA HIS A 70 6.95 9.10 -4.24
C HIS A 70 5.48 9.50 -4.13
N LYS A 71 4.63 8.65 -3.56
CA LYS A 71 3.21 8.97 -3.31
C LYS A 71 2.96 9.40 -1.88
N THR A 72 3.51 8.67 -0.92
CA THR A 72 3.17 8.87 0.51
C THR A 72 4.35 9.36 1.35
N PHE A 73 5.60 9.14 0.90
CA PHE A 73 6.82 9.38 1.67
C PHE A 73 7.80 10.36 1.02
N CYS A 74 7.28 11.32 0.27
CA CYS A 74 7.93 12.55 -0.17
C CYS A 74 9.10 12.44 -1.13
N ILE A 75 9.52 11.28 -1.62
CA ILE A 75 10.59 11.27 -2.62
C ILE A 75 10.08 11.83 -3.96
N PRO A 76 10.95 12.45 -4.77
CA PRO A 76 10.56 12.90 -6.09
C PRO A 76 10.27 11.74 -7.04
N HIS A 77 9.30 11.88 -7.94
CA HIS A 77 9.05 10.93 -9.02
C HIS A 77 10.05 11.10 -10.18
N GLY A 78 10.57 12.31 -10.39
CA GLY A 78 11.66 12.61 -11.31
C GLY A 78 11.35 12.39 -12.78
N GLY A 79 10.07 12.42 -13.17
CA GLY A 79 9.68 12.22 -14.58
C GLY A 79 9.86 10.80 -15.12
N GLY A 80 10.39 9.86 -14.34
CA GLY A 80 10.67 8.51 -14.80
C GLY A 80 10.63 7.44 -13.71
N GLY A 81 10.25 7.82 -12.53
CA GLY A 81 10.19 6.92 -11.38
C GLY A 81 11.53 6.75 -10.66
N PRO A 82 11.51 6.76 -9.35
CA PRO A 82 12.67 6.47 -8.53
C PRO A 82 13.03 4.99 -8.66
N GLY A 83 14.29 4.65 -8.74
CA GLY A 83 14.78 3.29 -8.79
C GLY A 83 14.74 2.57 -7.44
N VAL A 84 13.67 2.72 -6.67
CA VAL A 84 13.48 2.09 -5.36
C VAL A 84 12.02 1.71 -5.15
N GLY A 85 11.78 0.53 -4.61
CA GLY A 85 10.45 0.01 -4.31
C GLY A 85 10.50 -0.88 -3.07
N PRO A 86 10.30 -0.31 -1.86
CA PRO A 86 10.24 -1.11 -0.66
C PRO A 86 9.09 -2.09 -0.69
N ILE A 87 9.34 -3.29 -0.17
CA ILE A 87 8.32 -4.31 0.05
C ILE A 87 8.35 -4.77 1.51
N GLY A 88 7.17 -5.08 2.03
CA GLY A 88 7.01 -5.79 3.28
C GLY A 88 6.44 -7.17 3.03
N VAL A 89 6.93 -8.18 3.72
CA VAL A 89 6.46 -9.55 3.61
C VAL A 89 6.20 -10.17 4.99
N VAL A 90 5.32 -11.17 5.04
CA VAL A 90 5.16 -12.00 6.24
C VAL A 90 6.37 -12.91 6.44
N GLU A 91 6.61 -13.36 7.68
CA GLU A 91 7.80 -14.14 8.07
C GLU A 91 8.02 -15.38 7.19
N LYS A 92 6.95 -16.09 6.81
CA LYS A 92 7.03 -17.29 5.95
C LYS A 92 7.63 -17.03 4.55
N LEU A 93 7.67 -15.76 4.11
CA LEU A 93 8.22 -15.37 2.81
C LEU A 93 9.62 -14.76 2.91
N LYS A 94 10.18 -14.63 4.09
CA LYS A 94 11.48 -14.00 4.34
C LYS A 94 12.62 -14.61 3.53
N ASP A 95 12.65 -15.94 3.43
CA ASP A 95 13.70 -16.65 2.70
C ASP A 95 13.61 -16.52 1.18
N PHE A 96 12.52 -15.96 0.68
CA PHE A 96 12.30 -15.66 -0.73
C PHE A 96 12.57 -14.21 -1.10
N MET A 97 13.03 -13.39 -0.13
CA MET A 97 13.40 -12.02 -0.40
C MET A 97 14.65 -11.93 -1.29
N PRO A 98 14.71 -10.93 -2.19
CA PRO A 98 15.92 -10.66 -2.95
C PRO A 98 17.13 -10.44 -2.05
N SER A 99 18.25 -11.01 -2.42
CA SER A 99 19.52 -10.85 -1.71
C SER A 99 20.36 -9.73 -2.30
N HIS A 100 21.47 -9.41 -1.62
CA HIS A 100 22.45 -8.43 -2.08
C HIS A 100 23.56 -9.06 -2.91
N HIS A 101 24.16 -8.29 -3.82
CA HIS A 101 25.27 -8.74 -4.67
C HIS A 101 26.45 -9.34 -3.91
N LYS A 102 26.71 -8.82 -2.70
CA LYS A 102 27.81 -9.28 -1.85
C LYS A 102 27.48 -10.49 -0.99
N ASN A 103 26.21 -10.83 -0.89
CA ASN A 103 25.74 -11.95 -0.08
C ASN A 103 24.51 -12.59 -0.75
N ILE A 104 24.78 -13.37 -1.80
CA ILE A 104 23.72 -14.04 -2.55
C ILE A 104 23.23 -15.24 -1.73
N GLN A 105 21.96 -15.20 -1.38
CA GLN A 105 21.24 -16.27 -0.71
C GLN A 105 20.30 -17.01 -1.70
N ASN A 106 19.18 -17.53 -1.21
CA ASN A 106 18.25 -18.35 -2.00
C ASN A 106 17.72 -17.66 -3.26
N VAL A 107 17.49 -16.33 -3.18
CA VAL A 107 17.06 -15.53 -4.32
C VAL A 107 18.14 -14.49 -4.63
N GLY A 108 18.52 -14.38 -5.90
CA GLY A 108 19.52 -13.39 -6.34
C GLY A 108 19.02 -11.94 -6.21
N PRO A 109 19.92 -10.97 -6.45
CA PRO A 109 19.55 -9.55 -6.44
C PRO A 109 18.64 -9.23 -7.64
N VAL A 110 17.67 -8.32 -7.43
CA VAL A 110 16.72 -7.88 -8.47
C VAL A 110 17.08 -6.52 -9.07
N SER A 111 18.07 -5.84 -8.52
CA SER A 111 18.57 -4.55 -9.03
C SER A 111 20.09 -4.57 -9.15
N SER A 112 20.63 -3.64 -9.96
CA SER A 112 22.09 -3.52 -10.19
C SER A 112 22.85 -3.03 -8.97
N THR A 113 22.16 -2.41 -8.01
CA THR A 113 22.73 -1.91 -6.76
C THR A 113 21.91 -2.38 -5.57
N ASP A 114 22.56 -2.51 -4.42
CA ASP A 114 21.87 -2.79 -3.17
C ASP A 114 20.88 -1.64 -2.86
N PHE A 115 19.64 -1.99 -2.54
CA PHE A 115 18.56 -1.04 -2.24
C PHE A 115 18.16 -0.09 -3.39
N GLY A 116 18.51 -0.40 -4.65
CA GLY A 116 18.19 0.46 -5.80
C GLY A 116 18.84 1.84 -5.68
N SER A 117 18.11 2.92 -5.99
CA SER A 117 18.58 4.31 -5.86
C SER A 117 18.60 4.76 -4.39
N ALA A 118 19.46 4.18 -3.58
CA ALA A 118 19.49 4.36 -2.13
C ALA A 118 19.67 5.82 -1.69
N SER A 119 20.25 6.68 -2.51
CA SER A 119 20.49 8.11 -2.22
C SER A 119 19.21 8.92 -1.97
N ILE A 120 18.05 8.44 -2.39
CA ILE A 120 16.76 9.10 -2.16
C ILE A 120 16.08 8.66 -0.85
N LEU A 121 16.50 7.57 -0.24
CA LEU A 121 15.92 7.06 1.02
C LEU A 121 16.01 8.03 2.20
N PRO A 122 17.10 8.84 2.36
CA PRO A 122 17.16 9.88 3.39
C PRO A 122 16.01 10.88 3.35
N ILE A 123 15.40 11.14 2.19
CA ILE A 123 14.24 12.04 2.06
C ILE A 123 13.04 11.45 2.81
N SER A 124 12.72 10.19 2.55
CA SER A 124 11.63 9.51 3.27
C SER A 124 11.93 9.36 4.75
N TRP A 125 13.18 9.07 5.11
CA TRP A 125 13.60 8.97 6.51
C TRP A 125 13.40 10.30 7.25
N MET A 126 13.87 11.41 6.68
CA MET A 126 13.69 12.75 7.26
C MET A 126 12.22 13.12 7.38
N TYR A 127 11.42 12.85 6.34
CA TYR A 127 9.98 13.11 6.38
C TYR A 127 9.31 12.36 7.54
N ILE A 128 9.59 11.06 7.68
CA ILE A 128 9.04 10.24 8.76
C ILE A 128 9.51 10.74 10.14
N ALA A 129 10.80 11.08 10.27
CA ALA A 129 11.39 11.57 11.51
C ALA A 129 10.78 12.93 11.93
N MET A 130 10.58 13.84 10.97
CA MET A 130 10.00 15.16 11.22
C MET A 130 8.51 15.09 11.58
N MET A 131 7.76 14.23 10.90
CA MET A 131 6.32 14.08 11.14
C MET A 131 6.02 13.31 12.42
N GLY A 132 6.82 12.31 12.72
CA GLY A 132 6.55 11.35 13.79
C GLY A 132 5.25 10.56 13.56
N SER A 133 4.92 9.65 14.45
CA SER A 133 3.72 8.81 14.32
C SER A 133 2.42 9.62 14.35
N ALA A 134 2.35 10.62 15.21
CA ALA A 134 1.19 11.49 15.34
C ALA A 134 0.97 12.34 14.08
N GLY A 135 2.02 12.94 13.53
CA GLY A 135 1.94 13.76 12.33
C GLY A 135 1.57 12.95 11.10
N LEU A 136 2.14 11.76 10.92
CA LEU A 136 1.79 10.86 9.82
C LEU A 136 0.31 10.43 9.88
N LYS A 137 -0.19 10.07 11.06
CA LYS A 137 -1.61 9.75 11.25
C LYS A 137 -2.50 10.97 10.98
N LEU A 138 -2.11 12.15 11.46
CA LEU A 138 -2.85 13.39 11.20
C LEU A 138 -2.90 13.70 9.70
N ALA A 139 -1.80 13.54 8.97
CA ALA A 139 -1.77 13.73 7.52
C ALA A 139 -2.76 12.80 6.80
N THR A 140 -2.80 11.52 7.18
CA THR A 140 -3.78 10.56 6.65
C THR A 140 -5.22 10.99 6.93
N MET A 141 -5.53 11.35 8.18
CA MET A 141 -6.87 11.80 8.56
C MET A 141 -7.28 13.08 7.82
N THR A 142 -6.35 14.01 7.64
CA THR A 142 -6.59 15.25 6.88
C THR A 142 -6.85 14.94 5.41
N ALA A 143 -6.13 14.02 4.81
CA ALA A 143 -6.35 13.61 3.40
C ALA A 143 -7.76 13.02 3.22
N ILE A 144 -8.19 12.13 4.11
CA ILE A 144 -9.53 11.54 4.10
C ILE A 144 -10.60 12.63 4.29
N LEU A 145 -10.42 13.50 5.28
CA LEU A 145 -11.35 14.61 5.56
C LEU A 145 -11.48 15.54 4.35
N SER A 146 -10.37 15.91 3.73
CA SER A 146 -10.34 16.78 2.55
C SER A 146 -11.09 16.17 1.37
N ALA A 147 -10.89 14.87 1.09
CA ALA A 147 -11.61 14.15 0.03
C ALA A 147 -13.12 14.16 0.29
N ASN A 148 -13.56 13.85 1.52
CA ASN A 148 -14.97 13.86 1.89
C ASN A 148 -15.56 15.28 1.86
N TYR A 149 -14.79 16.31 2.26
CA TYR A 149 -15.21 17.70 2.15
C TYR A 149 -15.46 18.11 0.70
N VAL A 150 -14.54 17.79 -0.21
CA VAL A 150 -14.69 18.08 -1.64
C VAL A 150 -15.92 17.35 -2.20
N ALA A 151 -16.08 16.07 -1.89
CA ALA A 151 -17.26 15.31 -2.29
C ALA A 151 -18.56 15.96 -1.81
N LYS A 152 -18.61 16.36 -0.54
CA LYS A 152 -19.79 17.05 0.02
C LYS A 152 -20.07 18.38 -0.65
N ARG A 153 -19.03 19.17 -0.93
CA ARG A 153 -19.19 20.48 -1.61
C ARG A 153 -19.70 20.34 -3.05
N LEU A 154 -19.31 19.29 -3.74
CA LEU A 154 -19.68 19.06 -5.13
C LEU A 154 -20.99 18.28 -5.32
N SER A 155 -21.54 17.67 -4.27
CA SER A 155 -22.71 16.79 -4.36
C SER A 155 -23.98 17.43 -4.92
N GLY A 156 -24.11 18.77 -4.85
CA GLY A 156 -25.23 19.51 -5.45
C GLY A 156 -25.05 19.84 -6.94
N HIS A 157 -23.85 19.63 -7.50
CA HIS A 157 -23.50 20.01 -8.88
C HIS A 157 -23.10 18.83 -9.73
N TYR A 158 -22.54 17.78 -9.12
CA TYR A 158 -22.02 16.60 -9.81
C TYR A 158 -22.49 15.34 -9.12
N GLN A 159 -22.83 14.34 -9.91
CA GLN A 159 -23.14 13.02 -9.39
C GLN A 159 -21.85 12.31 -8.98
N ILE A 160 -21.77 11.88 -7.73
CA ILE A 160 -20.66 11.08 -7.21
C ILE A 160 -21.05 9.61 -7.39
N CYS A 161 -20.42 8.93 -8.35
CA CYS A 161 -20.76 7.56 -8.70
C CYS A 161 -20.38 6.53 -7.62
N LEU A 162 -19.35 6.82 -6.81
CA LEU A 162 -18.84 5.93 -5.77
C LEU A 162 -18.85 6.70 -4.44
N LEU A 163 -19.89 6.49 -3.64
CA LEU A 163 -20.10 7.21 -2.38
C LEU A 163 -19.16 6.76 -1.23
N TYR A 164 -18.56 5.58 -1.33
CA TYR A 164 -17.65 5.02 -0.33
C TYR A 164 -16.19 5.27 -0.72
N THR A 165 -15.81 6.54 -0.88
CA THR A 165 -14.49 6.91 -1.40
C THR A 165 -13.39 6.99 -0.35
N SER A 166 -13.68 6.76 0.92
CA SER A 166 -12.69 6.63 2.02
C SER A 166 -13.42 6.24 3.30
N PRO A 167 -12.81 5.44 4.18
CA PRO A 167 -13.44 5.12 5.46
C PRO A 167 -13.68 6.42 6.23
N SER A 168 -14.93 6.62 6.63
CA SER A 168 -15.24 7.63 7.64
C SER A 168 -14.52 7.26 8.94
N PRO A 169 -14.04 8.23 9.75
CA PRO A 169 -13.54 7.93 11.08
C PRO A 169 -14.50 7.13 11.96
N ARG A 170 -15.79 7.11 11.63
CA ARG A 170 -16.81 6.29 12.32
C ARG A 170 -16.74 4.81 11.94
N ASP A 171 -16.28 4.48 10.73
CA ASP A 171 -16.24 3.09 10.24
C ASP A 171 -15.03 2.32 10.79
N SER A 172 -14.07 3.03 11.41
CA SER A 172 -12.89 2.43 12.05
C SER A 172 -13.09 2.12 13.55
N MET A 173 -14.27 2.37 14.11
CA MET A 173 -14.58 2.21 15.53
C MET A 173 -15.51 1.02 15.85
N THR A 174 -15.82 0.16 14.88
CA THR A 174 -16.58 -1.08 15.11
C THR A 174 -15.74 -2.32 14.96
#